data_3dda9d6bd00390dc22ada6bc54294048
#
_entry.id   3dda9d6bd00390dc22ada6bc54294048
#
_cell.length_a   1.000
_cell.length_b   1.000
_cell.length_c   1.000
_cell.angle_alpha   90.00
_cell.angle_beta   90.00
_cell.angle_gamma   90.00
#
_symmetry.space_group_name_H-M   'P 1'
#
loop_
_entity.id
_entity.type
_entity.pdbx_description
1 polymer ?
#
loop_
_entity_poly.entity_id
_entity_poly.type
_entity_poly.pdbx_seq_one_letter_code
_entity_poly.pdbx_strand_id
1 'polypeptide(L)'
;MNVNLENKNLILNFFEAINGSKKKDATTIFSNYLIENVIVDVSRPFGKTTSITGFNSEFWQPLTASFLDVELQLYILMGGKSGNNDCVCVAGNFIGIFLNDWLTIPASQQPTYIRFHATFFIDDNRITRAWFFLDILDVIRQAGYNLFPFKGLQQPAPNPMTGDGIVTYKVDENESLKSYNLTNAMIDGLLEFDGKTIDSMAQERFWDEKNMMWYGPGGI
;
A
#
# COMPACT_ATOMS: atom_id res chain seq x y z
N MET A 1 27.08 -5.64 0.21
CA MET A 1 25.73 -5.80 0.76
C MET A 1 24.74 -5.29 -0.28
N ASN A 2 23.56 -5.89 -0.42
CA ASN A 2 22.56 -5.39 -1.37
C ASN A 2 21.60 -4.45 -0.65
N VAL A 3 21.81 -3.14 -0.84
CA VAL A 3 21.03 -2.06 -0.20
C VAL A 3 19.51 -2.27 -0.36
N ASN A 4 19.07 -2.73 -1.52
CA ASN A 4 17.65 -3.02 -1.75
C ASN A 4 17.10 -4.11 -0.82
N LEU A 5 17.88 -5.15 -0.56
CA LEU A 5 17.47 -6.23 0.33
C LEU A 5 17.44 -5.78 1.79
N GLU A 6 18.41 -4.96 2.22
CA GLU A 6 18.45 -4.37 3.56
C GLU A 6 17.25 -3.46 3.79
N ASN A 7 16.94 -2.60 2.82
CA ASN A 7 15.80 -1.70 2.88
C ASN A 7 14.46 -2.45 2.92
N LYS A 8 14.32 -3.53 2.13
CA LYS A 8 13.14 -4.41 2.20
C LYS A 8 12.99 -5.04 3.58
N ASN A 9 14.07 -5.56 4.14
CA ASN A 9 14.05 -6.16 5.48
C ASN A 9 13.72 -5.11 6.57
N LEU A 10 14.22 -3.87 6.44
CA LEU A 10 13.83 -2.79 7.34
C LEU A 10 12.32 -2.58 7.35
N ILE A 11 11.69 -2.54 6.17
CA ILE A 11 10.24 -2.34 6.06
C ILE A 11 9.46 -3.55 6.58
N LEU A 12 9.89 -4.78 6.30
CA LEU A 12 9.26 -5.98 6.87
C LEU A 12 9.32 -5.97 8.40
N ASN A 13 10.49 -5.73 8.97
CA ASN A 13 10.66 -5.65 10.42
C ASN A 13 9.81 -4.52 11.04
N PHE A 14 9.65 -3.40 10.36
CA PHE A 14 8.77 -2.32 10.78
C PHE A 14 7.31 -2.78 10.86
N PHE A 15 6.78 -3.46 9.84
CA PHE A 15 5.42 -3.98 9.83
C PHE A 15 5.23 -5.11 10.87
N GLU A 16 6.20 -5.99 11.02
CA GLU A 16 6.19 -7.03 12.05
C GLU A 16 6.16 -6.43 13.46
N ALA A 17 6.97 -5.40 13.72
CA ALA A 17 6.98 -4.71 15.01
C ALA A 17 5.62 -4.07 15.32
N ILE A 18 4.98 -3.47 14.31
CA ILE A 18 3.62 -2.93 14.47
C ILE A 18 2.63 -4.05 14.79
N ASN A 19 2.64 -5.15 14.04
CA ASN A 19 1.74 -6.28 14.26
C ASN A 19 1.95 -6.95 15.63
N GLY A 20 3.20 -7.05 16.09
CA GLY A 20 3.56 -7.62 17.40
C GLY A 20 3.21 -6.72 18.59
N SER A 21 2.88 -5.44 18.35
CA SER A 21 2.54 -4.50 19.42
C SER A 21 1.07 -4.63 19.85
N LYS A 22 0.79 -4.18 21.09
CA LYS A 22 -0.60 -4.06 21.57
C LYS A 22 -1.35 -2.84 20.96
N LYS A 23 -0.80 -2.24 19.93
CA LYS A 23 -1.38 -1.25 18.97
C LYS A 23 -1.91 0.07 19.51
N LYS A 24 -2.01 0.29 20.83
CA LYS A 24 -2.55 1.55 21.38
C LYS A 24 -1.54 2.69 21.36
N ASP A 25 -0.25 2.40 21.46
CA ASP A 25 0.82 3.39 21.35
C ASP A 25 1.94 2.84 20.46
N ALA A 26 1.89 3.20 19.20
CA ALA A 26 2.92 2.84 18.21
C ALA A 26 4.08 3.84 18.19
N THR A 27 4.07 4.91 19.00
CA THR A 27 5.08 5.97 18.97
C THR A 27 6.49 5.43 19.20
N THR A 28 6.66 4.53 20.16
CA THR A 28 7.97 3.89 20.42
C THR A 28 8.45 3.09 19.21
N ILE A 29 7.54 2.35 18.56
CA ILE A 29 7.89 1.60 17.34
C ILE A 29 8.25 2.56 16.23
N PHE A 30 7.44 3.59 16.01
CA PHE A 30 7.75 4.60 15.00
C PHE A 30 9.12 5.24 15.23
N SER A 31 9.47 5.58 16.47
CA SER A 31 10.77 6.15 16.82
C SER A 31 11.96 5.22 16.55
N ASN A 32 11.76 3.90 16.53
CA ASN A 32 12.81 2.94 16.20
C ASN A 32 13.09 2.85 14.69
N TYR A 33 12.13 3.18 13.84
CA TYR A 33 12.23 3.00 12.39
C TYR A 33 12.19 4.31 11.61
N LEU A 34 11.54 5.34 12.10
CA LEU A 34 11.38 6.63 11.46
C LEU A 34 12.31 7.68 12.09
N ILE A 35 12.73 8.67 11.32
CA ILE A 35 13.35 9.86 11.87
C ILE A 35 12.29 10.74 12.57
N GLU A 36 12.69 11.57 13.55
CA GLU A 36 11.77 12.41 14.33
C GLU A 36 10.90 13.33 13.47
N ASN A 37 11.54 13.98 12.49
CA ASN A 37 10.89 14.88 11.54
C ASN A 37 10.50 14.20 10.24
N VAL A 38 10.05 12.93 10.32
CA VAL A 38 9.58 12.16 9.16
C VAL A 38 8.43 12.88 8.45
N ILE A 39 8.49 12.90 7.13
CA ILE A 39 7.41 13.42 6.30
C ILE A 39 6.51 12.25 5.90
N VAL A 40 5.25 12.25 6.34
CA VAL A 40 4.28 11.25 5.91
C VAL A 40 3.13 11.93 5.20
N ASP A 41 2.91 11.54 3.96
CA ASP A 41 1.80 11.98 3.13
C ASP A 41 0.79 10.84 3.00
N VAL A 42 -0.39 11.00 3.56
CA VAL A 42 -1.49 10.04 3.43
C VAL A 42 -2.54 10.64 2.49
N SER A 43 -3.09 9.82 1.59
CA SER A 43 -4.14 10.26 0.67
C SER A 43 -5.30 10.94 1.39
N ARG A 44 -5.98 11.85 0.71
CA ARG A 44 -7.14 12.56 1.29
C ARG A 44 -8.12 11.57 1.92
N PRO A 45 -8.74 11.94 3.07
CA PRO A 45 -8.78 13.27 3.68
C PRO A 45 -7.65 13.60 4.68
N PHE A 46 -6.69 12.71 4.95
CA PHE A 46 -5.66 12.90 5.98
C PHE A 46 -4.68 14.02 5.63
N GLY A 47 -3.91 13.86 4.52
CA GLY A 47 -2.92 14.83 4.10
C GLY A 47 -1.52 14.57 4.68
N LYS A 48 -0.73 15.64 4.86
CA LYS A 48 0.69 15.58 5.15
C LYS A 48 0.98 15.90 6.62
N THR A 49 1.75 15.05 7.26
CA THR A 49 2.36 15.28 8.59
C THR A 49 3.88 15.39 8.48
N THR A 50 4.53 16.02 9.46
CA THR A 50 5.99 16.28 9.43
C THR A 50 6.68 15.82 10.71
N SER A 51 6.06 14.92 11.45
CA SER A 51 6.62 14.32 12.67
C SER A 51 5.98 12.98 12.98
N ILE A 52 6.67 12.17 13.77
CA ILE A 52 6.13 10.92 14.32
C ILE A 52 4.82 11.18 15.10
N THR A 53 4.82 12.21 15.94
CA THR A 53 3.64 12.57 16.74
C THR A 53 2.45 12.93 15.85
N GLY A 54 2.66 13.75 14.81
CA GLY A 54 1.62 14.11 13.86
C GLY A 54 1.08 12.90 13.11
N PHE A 55 1.94 12.03 12.60
CA PHE A 55 1.52 10.79 11.93
C PHE A 55 0.70 9.89 12.87
N ASN A 56 1.14 9.76 14.13
CA ASN A 56 0.43 8.96 15.12
C ASN A 56 -0.95 9.56 15.43
N SER A 57 -1.04 10.86 15.71
CA SER A 57 -2.30 11.52 16.13
C SER A 57 -3.31 11.70 15.00
N GLU A 58 -2.84 11.98 13.78
CA GLU A 58 -3.71 12.34 12.66
C GLU A 58 -4.13 11.12 11.81
N PHE A 59 -3.33 10.04 11.82
CA PHE A 59 -3.62 8.85 11.04
C PHE A 59 -3.75 7.58 11.88
N TRP A 60 -2.68 7.21 12.62
CA TRP A 60 -2.61 5.89 13.24
C TRP A 60 -3.62 5.70 14.39
N GLN A 61 -3.71 6.65 15.30
CA GLN A 61 -4.66 6.58 16.41
C GLN A 61 -6.12 6.57 15.94
N PRO A 62 -6.56 7.45 15.01
CA PRO A 62 -7.92 7.37 14.45
C PRO A 62 -8.21 6.03 13.79
N LEU A 63 -7.26 5.46 13.04
CA LEU A 63 -7.41 4.16 12.42
C LEU A 63 -7.62 3.07 13.49
N THR A 64 -6.71 2.95 14.46
CA THR A 64 -6.76 1.91 15.50
C THR A 64 -7.85 2.11 16.53
N ALA A 65 -8.40 3.31 16.67
CA ALA A 65 -9.59 3.58 17.47
C ALA A 65 -10.87 3.12 16.78
N SER A 66 -10.90 3.13 15.45
CA SER A 66 -12.08 2.75 14.68
C SER A 66 -12.11 1.26 14.31
N PHE A 67 -10.95 0.66 14.13
CA PHE A 67 -10.82 -0.75 13.76
C PHE A 67 -10.17 -1.53 14.91
N LEU A 68 -10.87 -2.56 15.41
CA LEU A 68 -10.33 -3.46 16.43
C LEU A 68 -9.37 -4.46 15.78
N ASP A 69 -8.27 -4.74 16.49
CA ASP A 69 -7.27 -5.73 16.12
C ASP A 69 -6.71 -5.55 14.70
N VAL A 70 -6.37 -4.31 14.38
CA VAL A 70 -5.78 -3.98 13.07
C VAL A 70 -4.50 -4.79 12.85
N GLU A 71 -4.45 -5.55 11.78
CA GLU A 71 -3.28 -6.28 11.29
C GLU A 71 -2.87 -5.75 9.93
N LEU A 72 -1.56 -5.60 9.72
CA LEU A 72 -0.99 -5.21 8.44
C LEU A 72 -0.51 -6.45 7.70
N GLN A 73 -1.12 -6.73 6.56
CA GLN A 73 -0.75 -7.85 5.70
C GLN A 73 -0.24 -7.32 4.36
N LEU A 74 1.03 -7.58 4.07
CA LEU A 74 1.63 -7.24 2.79
C LEU A 74 1.46 -8.39 1.79
N TYR A 75 1.37 -8.04 0.51
CA TYR A 75 1.40 -9.00 -0.60
C TYR A 75 2.32 -8.57 -1.75
N ILE A 76 2.80 -7.32 -1.76
CA ILE A 76 3.84 -6.83 -2.66
C ILE A 76 4.91 -6.10 -1.86
N LEU A 77 6.18 -6.37 -2.17
CA LEU A 77 7.35 -5.71 -1.59
C LEU A 77 8.40 -5.52 -2.66
N MET A 78 8.61 -4.29 -3.11
CA MET A 78 9.58 -3.94 -4.15
C MET A 78 10.56 -2.90 -3.62
N GLY A 79 11.86 -3.16 -3.76
CA GLY A 79 12.92 -2.19 -3.45
C GLY A 79 13.52 -1.60 -4.71
N GLY A 80 13.90 -0.33 -4.65
CA GLY A 80 14.49 0.36 -5.78
C GLY A 80 14.95 1.77 -5.45
N LYS A 81 15.03 2.60 -6.48
CA LYS A 81 15.37 4.03 -6.38
C LYS A 81 14.32 4.89 -7.05
N SER A 82 14.03 6.03 -6.44
CA SER A 82 13.29 7.13 -7.04
C SER A 82 14.21 8.35 -7.12
N GLY A 83 14.73 8.62 -8.32
CA GLY A 83 15.86 9.52 -8.49
C GLY A 83 17.10 9.02 -7.73
N ASN A 84 17.64 9.82 -6.83
CA ASN A 84 18.80 9.44 -6.02
C ASN A 84 18.42 8.81 -4.66
N ASN A 85 17.13 8.72 -4.34
CA ASN A 85 16.68 8.22 -3.03
C ASN A 85 16.37 6.72 -3.11
N ASP A 86 16.88 5.97 -2.15
CA ASP A 86 16.50 4.57 -1.97
C ASP A 86 15.05 4.51 -1.45
N CYS A 87 14.27 3.60 -2.01
CA CYS A 87 12.87 3.44 -1.63
C CYS A 87 12.41 1.99 -1.64
N VAL A 88 11.37 1.73 -0.86
CA VAL A 88 10.63 0.47 -0.87
C VAL A 88 9.15 0.77 -1.07
N CYS A 89 8.58 0.17 -2.11
CA CYS A 89 7.16 0.23 -2.39
C CYS A 89 6.49 -1.05 -1.89
N VAL A 90 5.34 -0.90 -1.25
CA VAL A 90 4.54 -2.02 -0.75
C VAL A 90 3.08 -1.89 -1.17
N ALA A 91 2.41 -3.03 -1.31
CA ALA A 91 0.96 -3.11 -1.33
C ALA A 91 0.49 -4.10 -0.27
N GLY A 92 -0.61 -3.80 0.38
CA GLY A 92 -1.14 -4.61 1.46
C GLY A 92 -2.55 -4.20 1.87
N ASN A 93 -3.01 -4.79 2.97
CA ASN A 93 -4.25 -4.41 3.65
C ASN A 93 -3.98 -4.14 5.13
N PHE A 94 -4.63 -3.12 5.68
CA PHE A 94 -4.98 -3.10 7.08
C PHE A 94 -6.26 -3.91 7.22
N ILE A 95 -6.26 -4.89 8.12
CA ILE A 95 -7.42 -5.76 8.36
C ILE A 95 -7.82 -5.59 9.81
N GLY A 96 -9.09 -5.34 10.07
CA GLY A 96 -9.61 -5.19 11.42
C GLY A 96 -11.13 -5.25 11.44
N ILE A 97 -11.72 -5.33 12.64
CA ILE A 97 -13.18 -5.25 12.78
C ILE A 97 -13.56 -3.77 12.87
N PHE A 98 -14.38 -3.28 11.96
CA PHE A 98 -14.83 -1.90 11.90
C PHE A 98 -15.87 -1.62 12.98
N LEU A 99 -15.42 -1.21 14.18
CA LEU A 99 -16.26 -1.05 15.38
C LEU A 99 -16.78 0.36 15.62
N ASN A 100 -16.00 1.39 15.29
CA ASN A 100 -16.37 2.78 15.52
C ASN A 100 -16.27 3.56 14.21
N ASP A 101 -17.13 4.56 14.05
CA ASP A 101 -17.15 5.41 12.86
C ASP A 101 -15.76 5.96 12.52
N TRP A 102 -15.41 5.92 11.22
CA TRP A 102 -14.14 6.38 10.70
C TRP A 102 -14.35 7.29 9.51
N LEU A 103 -13.79 8.51 9.55
CA LEU A 103 -13.94 9.51 8.48
C LEU A 103 -15.42 9.78 8.12
N THR A 104 -16.29 9.80 9.12
CA THR A 104 -17.75 9.90 8.97
C THR A 104 -18.43 8.69 8.28
N ILE A 105 -17.70 7.62 8.01
CA ILE A 105 -18.26 6.35 7.52
C ILE A 105 -18.78 5.60 8.74
N PRO A 106 -20.08 5.26 8.81
CA PRO A 106 -20.64 4.48 9.92
C PRO A 106 -20.02 3.06 9.97
N ALA A 107 -19.75 2.60 11.19
CA ALA A 107 -19.13 1.31 11.43
C ALA A 107 -20.03 0.15 11.00
N SER A 108 -19.48 -0.80 10.26
CA SER A 108 -20.20 -1.98 9.76
C SER A 108 -20.31 -3.12 10.78
N GLN A 109 -19.54 -3.11 11.86
CA GLN A 109 -19.39 -4.20 12.83
C GLN A 109 -18.86 -5.50 12.19
N GLN A 110 -18.21 -5.40 11.04
CA GLN A 110 -17.70 -6.54 10.27
C GLN A 110 -16.18 -6.44 10.07
N PRO A 111 -15.50 -7.58 9.82
CA PRO A 111 -14.13 -7.55 9.32
C PRO A 111 -14.05 -6.74 8.04
N THR A 112 -13.12 -5.80 7.99
CA THR A 112 -12.96 -4.85 6.89
C THR A 112 -11.50 -4.81 6.45
N TYR A 113 -11.30 -4.78 5.14
CA TYR A 113 -9.99 -4.68 4.49
C TYR A 113 -9.81 -3.25 3.99
N ILE A 114 -8.76 -2.57 4.48
CA ILE A 114 -8.38 -1.26 3.98
C ILE A 114 -7.15 -1.46 3.11
N ARG A 115 -7.34 -1.58 1.80
CA ARG A 115 -6.22 -1.71 0.86
C ARG A 115 -5.36 -0.46 0.89
N PHE A 116 -4.06 -0.66 0.88
CA PHE A 116 -3.11 0.44 0.77
C PHE A 116 -1.96 0.12 -0.17
N HIS A 117 -1.43 1.18 -0.77
CA HIS A 117 -0.12 1.21 -1.41
C HIS A 117 0.71 2.24 -0.68
N ALA A 118 1.97 1.90 -0.38
CA ALA A 118 2.85 2.85 0.26
C ALA A 118 4.24 2.83 -0.37
N THR A 119 4.91 3.98 -0.34
CA THR A 119 6.32 4.13 -0.71
C THR A 119 7.06 4.73 0.48
N PHE A 120 8.09 4.04 0.92
CA PHE A 120 8.99 4.46 2.00
C PHE A 120 10.33 4.88 1.41
N PHE A 121 10.78 6.08 1.72
CA PHE A 121 12.11 6.58 1.39
C PHE A 121 13.02 6.36 2.59
N ILE A 122 14.18 5.79 2.33
CA ILE A 122 15.09 5.30 3.36
C ILE A 122 16.45 5.96 3.19
N ASP A 123 16.99 6.48 4.29
CA ASP A 123 18.32 6.99 4.39
C ASP A 123 18.91 6.58 5.75
N ASP A 124 20.17 6.19 5.78
CA ASP A 124 20.88 5.72 6.98
C ASP A 124 20.06 4.73 7.83
N ASN A 125 19.47 3.72 7.16
CA ASN A 125 18.66 2.68 7.79
C ASN A 125 17.44 3.20 8.58
N ARG A 126 16.92 4.39 8.20
CA ARG A 126 15.73 5.02 8.81
C ARG A 126 14.77 5.48 7.71
N ILE A 127 13.49 5.42 8.00
CA ILE A 127 12.45 5.97 7.12
C ILE A 127 12.43 7.48 7.30
N THR A 128 12.73 8.22 6.22
CA THR A 128 12.77 9.69 6.21
C THR A 128 11.49 10.29 5.65
N ARG A 129 10.80 9.53 4.79
CA ARG A 129 9.55 9.93 4.17
C ARG A 129 8.70 8.71 3.86
N ALA A 130 7.39 8.87 3.90
CA ALA A 130 6.44 7.86 3.43
C ALA A 130 5.27 8.49 2.70
N TRP A 131 4.75 7.79 1.68
CA TRP A 131 3.50 8.09 1.01
C TRP A 131 2.55 6.92 1.21
N PHE A 132 1.29 7.20 1.55
CA PHE A 132 0.24 6.19 1.67
C PHE A 132 -0.95 6.56 0.79
N PHE A 133 -1.39 5.61 -0.02
CA PHE A 133 -2.64 5.66 -0.76
C PHE A 133 -3.59 4.62 -0.19
N LEU A 134 -4.77 5.05 0.26
CA LEU A 134 -5.77 4.19 0.89
C LEU A 134 -6.99 4.08 -0.02
N ASP A 135 -7.53 2.87 -0.14
CA ASP A 135 -8.78 2.61 -0.84
C ASP A 135 -9.98 2.84 0.08
N ILE A 136 -10.26 4.12 0.38
CA ILE A 136 -11.36 4.52 1.26
C ILE A 136 -12.71 4.24 0.60
N LEU A 137 -12.80 4.30 -0.74
CA LEU A 137 -14.04 3.99 -1.46
C LEU A 137 -14.46 2.54 -1.26
N ASP A 138 -13.49 1.63 -1.21
CA ASP A 138 -13.78 0.22 -0.90
C ASP A 138 -14.23 0.02 0.55
N VAL A 139 -13.69 0.78 1.51
CA VAL A 139 -14.18 0.77 2.91
C VAL A 139 -15.63 1.23 2.99
N ILE A 140 -16.00 2.30 2.28
CA ILE A 140 -17.39 2.77 2.21
C ILE A 140 -18.31 1.68 1.64
N ARG A 141 -17.86 0.99 0.59
CA ARG A 141 -18.59 -0.14 0.00
C ARG A 141 -18.74 -1.30 0.97
N GLN A 142 -17.66 -1.69 1.66
CA GLN A 142 -17.68 -2.76 2.69
C GLN A 142 -18.60 -2.39 3.88
N ALA A 143 -18.75 -1.10 4.17
CA ALA A 143 -19.73 -0.61 5.15
C ALA A 143 -21.19 -0.63 4.66
N GLY A 144 -21.45 -1.08 3.42
CA GLY A 144 -22.78 -1.22 2.84
C GLY A 144 -23.29 0.00 2.05
N TYR A 145 -22.44 0.98 1.79
CA TYR A 145 -22.81 2.17 1.04
C TYR A 145 -22.27 2.11 -0.39
N ASN A 146 -23.15 2.16 -1.38
CA ASN A 146 -22.79 2.21 -2.80
C ASN A 146 -22.77 3.65 -3.30
N LEU A 147 -21.57 4.22 -3.46
CA LEU A 147 -21.41 5.57 -4.02
C LEU A 147 -21.56 5.62 -5.54
N PHE A 148 -21.33 4.52 -6.20
CA PHE A 148 -21.39 4.39 -7.67
C PHE A 148 -22.26 3.19 -8.09
N PRO A 149 -22.92 3.25 -9.24
CA PRO A 149 -23.67 2.11 -9.78
C PRO A 149 -22.71 1.03 -10.30
N PHE A 150 -22.20 0.18 -9.40
CA PHE A 150 -21.32 -0.91 -9.79
C PHE A 150 -22.04 -1.98 -10.59
N LYS A 151 -21.42 -2.43 -11.68
CA LYS A 151 -21.83 -3.58 -12.47
C LYS A 151 -20.78 -4.68 -12.29
N GLY A 152 -20.92 -5.55 -11.31
CA GLY A 152 -20.00 -6.66 -11.12
C GLY A 152 -20.04 -7.29 -9.74
N LEU A 153 -19.20 -8.30 -9.52
CA LEU A 153 -19.02 -8.97 -8.22
C LEU A 153 -18.32 -8.03 -7.24
N GLN A 154 -19.06 -7.62 -6.22
CA GLN A 154 -18.57 -6.75 -5.15
C GLN A 154 -18.07 -7.60 -3.98
N GLN A 155 -16.99 -8.34 -4.20
CA GLN A 155 -16.35 -9.09 -3.12
C GLN A 155 -15.07 -8.39 -2.66
N PRO A 156 -14.77 -8.40 -1.34
CA PRO A 156 -13.43 -8.02 -0.87
C PRO A 156 -12.39 -8.88 -1.59
N ALA A 157 -11.34 -8.27 -2.11
CA ALA A 157 -10.22 -9.00 -2.68
C ALA A 157 -9.23 -9.32 -1.55
N PRO A 158 -9.19 -10.54 -1.03
CA PRO A 158 -8.21 -10.93 -0.02
C PRO A 158 -6.81 -10.89 -0.61
N ASN A 159 -5.80 -10.88 0.26
CA ASN A 159 -4.41 -11.03 -0.18
C ASN A 159 -4.24 -12.33 -0.96
N PRO A 160 -3.37 -12.37 -1.99
CA PRO A 160 -3.03 -13.61 -2.65
C PRO A 160 -2.40 -14.59 -1.65
N MET A 161 -2.79 -15.84 -1.74
CA MET A 161 -2.30 -16.89 -0.83
C MET A 161 -0.84 -17.27 -1.07
N THR A 162 -0.30 -16.99 -2.26
CA THR A 162 1.04 -17.43 -2.68
C THR A 162 2.16 -16.59 -2.06
N GLY A 163 1.93 -15.33 -1.74
CA GLY A 163 2.96 -14.42 -1.20
C GLY A 163 4.16 -14.18 -2.11
N ASP A 164 4.07 -14.54 -3.39
CA ASP A 164 5.15 -14.47 -4.38
C ASP A 164 5.54 -13.02 -4.76
N GLY A 165 4.71 -12.05 -4.44
CA GLY A 165 5.03 -10.61 -4.54
C GLY A 165 5.99 -10.11 -3.45
N ILE A 166 6.34 -10.95 -2.45
CA ILE A 166 7.27 -10.60 -1.37
C ILE A 166 8.60 -11.31 -1.59
N VAL A 167 9.49 -10.65 -2.35
CA VAL A 167 10.80 -11.20 -2.71
C VAL A 167 11.87 -10.67 -1.74
N THR A 168 12.39 -11.56 -0.88
CA THR A 168 13.40 -11.25 0.16
C THR A 168 14.76 -11.87 -0.09
N TYR A 169 15.03 -12.31 -1.31
CA TYR A 169 16.31 -12.84 -1.75
C TYR A 169 16.90 -11.97 -2.86
N LYS A 170 18.19 -12.19 -3.13
CA LYS A 170 18.88 -11.46 -4.21
C LYS A 170 18.32 -11.90 -5.55
N VAL A 171 17.79 -10.94 -6.31
CA VAL A 171 17.29 -11.15 -7.68
C VAL A 171 18.39 -10.79 -8.68
N ASP A 172 18.38 -11.40 -9.86
CA ASP A 172 19.24 -11.04 -10.98
C ASP A 172 18.90 -9.62 -11.46
N GLU A 173 19.90 -8.76 -11.55
CA GLU A 173 19.74 -7.37 -11.99
C GLU A 173 19.23 -7.28 -13.43
N ASN A 174 19.57 -8.24 -14.30
CA ASN A 174 19.07 -8.28 -15.67
C ASN A 174 17.56 -8.58 -15.71
N GLU A 175 17.06 -9.47 -14.84
CA GLU A 175 15.62 -9.73 -14.73
C GLU A 175 14.86 -8.52 -14.16
N SER A 176 15.46 -7.83 -13.20
CA SER A 176 14.92 -6.57 -12.68
C SER A 176 14.85 -5.51 -13.75
N LEU A 177 15.87 -5.38 -14.61
CA LEU A 177 15.88 -4.43 -15.72
C LEU A 177 14.84 -4.79 -16.80
N LYS A 178 14.66 -6.07 -17.11
CA LYS A 178 13.60 -6.53 -18.03
C LYS A 178 12.21 -6.14 -17.50
N SER A 179 11.94 -6.41 -16.23
CA SER A 179 10.66 -6.05 -15.59
C SER A 179 10.43 -4.55 -15.59
N TYR A 180 11.46 -3.76 -15.29
CA TYR A 180 11.42 -2.30 -15.34
C TYR A 180 11.08 -1.79 -16.75
N ASN A 181 11.77 -2.30 -17.77
CA ASN A 181 11.55 -1.91 -19.18
C ASN A 181 10.14 -2.31 -19.64
N LEU A 182 9.67 -3.50 -19.28
CA LEU A 182 8.31 -3.95 -19.58
C LEU A 182 7.26 -3.02 -18.95
N THR A 183 7.44 -2.66 -17.68
CA THR A 183 6.53 -1.77 -16.96
C THR A 183 6.50 -0.38 -17.59
N ASN A 184 7.65 0.18 -17.95
CA ASN A 184 7.70 1.48 -18.63
C ASN A 184 7.02 1.42 -20.00
N ALA A 185 7.28 0.38 -20.80
CA ALA A 185 6.62 0.21 -22.08
C ALA A 185 5.09 0.08 -21.95
N MET A 186 4.61 -0.58 -20.89
CA MET A 186 3.18 -0.66 -20.57
C MET A 186 2.61 0.73 -20.23
N ILE A 187 3.31 1.51 -19.41
CA ILE A 187 2.89 2.88 -19.04
C ILE A 187 2.89 3.79 -20.29
N ASP A 188 3.93 3.71 -21.12
CA ASP A 188 4.01 4.47 -22.35
C ASP A 188 2.86 4.12 -23.32
N GLY A 189 2.49 2.81 -23.39
CA GLY A 189 1.35 2.37 -24.17
C GLY A 189 0.01 2.98 -23.73
N LEU A 190 -0.17 3.30 -22.44
CA LEU A 190 -1.37 4.00 -21.96
C LEU A 190 -1.50 5.41 -22.56
N LEU A 191 -0.39 6.05 -22.91
CA LEU A 191 -0.37 7.37 -23.53
C LEU A 191 -0.76 7.34 -25.03
N GLU A 192 -0.82 6.15 -25.65
CA GLU A 192 -1.24 5.94 -27.03
C GLU A 192 -2.77 5.94 -27.21
N PHE A 193 -3.56 6.20 -26.13
CA PHE A 193 -5.02 6.23 -26.19
C PHE A 193 -5.52 7.25 -27.22
N ASP A 194 -6.27 6.77 -28.21
CA ASP A 194 -6.80 7.57 -29.33
C ASP A 194 -8.06 8.38 -28.96
N GLY A 195 -8.51 8.30 -27.72
CA GLY A 195 -9.74 8.93 -27.23
C GLY A 195 -11.02 8.20 -27.63
N LYS A 196 -10.95 7.00 -28.23
CA LYS A 196 -12.10 6.24 -28.73
C LYS A 196 -12.14 4.80 -28.25
N THR A 197 -11.06 4.04 -28.45
CA THR A 197 -11.02 2.61 -28.15
C THR A 197 -9.89 2.27 -27.20
N ILE A 198 -10.14 1.38 -26.26
CA ILE A 198 -9.13 0.85 -25.33
C ILE A 198 -8.05 0.09 -26.11
N ASP A 199 -8.42 -0.57 -27.20
CA ASP A 199 -7.52 -1.36 -28.05
C ASP A 199 -6.35 -0.52 -28.62
N SER A 200 -6.53 0.80 -28.78
CA SER A 200 -5.46 1.69 -29.24
C SER A 200 -4.24 1.70 -28.30
N MET A 201 -4.43 1.38 -27.03
CA MET A 201 -3.34 1.29 -26.05
C MET A 201 -2.57 -0.04 -26.10
N ALA A 202 -3.08 -1.03 -26.83
CA ALA A 202 -2.48 -2.36 -27.06
C ALA A 202 -1.93 -3.00 -25.74
N GLN A 203 -2.69 -2.89 -24.67
CA GLN A 203 -2.27 -3.31 -23.32
C GLN A 203 -2.17 -4.84 -23.16
N GLU A 204 -2.91 -5.60 -23.97
CA GLU A 204 -2.91 -7.06 -23.97
C GLU A 204 -1.52 -7.66 -24.18
N ARG A 205 -0.63 -6.97 -24.90
CA ARG A 205 0.77 -7.41 -25.14
C ARG A 205 1.65 -7.45 -23.89
N PHE A 206 1.24 -6.79 -22.82
CA PHE A 206 2.03 -6.68 -21.58
C PHE A 206 1.53 -7.62 -20.47
N TRP A 207 0.37 -8.24 -20.65
CA TRP A 207 -0.31 -8.94 -19.57
C TRP A 207 -0.36 -10.44 -19.85
N ASP A 208 -0.09 -11.25 -18.82
CA ASP A 208 -0.36 -12.68 -18.85
C ASP A 208 -1.84 -12.90 -18.53
N GLU A 209 -2.66 -13.15 -19.54
CA GLU A 209 -4.11 -13.33 -19.41
C GLU A 209 -4.51 -14.43 -18.40
N LYS A 210 -3.63 -15.41 -18.17
CA LYS A 210 -3.95 -16.54 -17.28
C LYS A 210 -3.58 -16.28 -15.83
N ASN A 211 -2.48 -15.55 -15.59
CA ASN A 211 -1.88 -15.44 -14.27
C ASN A 211 -1.85 -14.01 -13.73
N MET A 212 -2.29 -13.01 -14.55
CA MET A 212 -2.31 -11.63 -14.10
C MET A 212 -3.31 -11.45 -12.95
N MET A 213 -2.84 -10.77 -11.90
CA MET A 213 -3.69 -10.32 -10.80
C MET A 213 -3.69 -8.78 -10.76
N TRP A 214 -4.89 -8.19 -10.86
CA TRP A 214 -5.07 -6.76 -10.76
C TRP A 214 -5.37 -6.34 -9.31
N TYR A 215 -4.55 -5.43 -8.77
CA TYR A 215 -4.72 -4.87 -7.43
C TYR A 215 -5.11 -3.39 -7.47
N GLY A 216 -5.97 -3.04 -8.41
CA GLY A 216 -6.54 -1.70 -8.51
C GLY A 216 -7.54 -1.38 -7.40
N PRO A 217 -8.15 -0.19 -7.42
CA PRO A 217 -9.18 0.21 -6.46
C PRO A 217 -10.34 -0.79 -6.43
N GLY A 218 -10.84 -1.10 -5.23
CA GLY A 218 -11.97 -2.03 -5.07
C GLY A 218 -13.26 -1.43 -5.62
N GLY A 219 -13.89 -2.17 -6.54
CA GLY A 219 -15.20 -1.80 -7.06
C GLY A 219 -15.21 -0.83 -8.25
N ILE A 220 -14.10 -0.68 -8.96
CA ILE A 220 -14.05 0.03 -10.26
C ILE A 220 -13.81 -0.97 -11.38
#